data_c92a7dd3cc3e420185d2b0ca122a4bf5
#
_entry.id   c92a7dd3cc3e420185d2b0ca122a4bf5
#
_cell.length_a   1.000
_cell.length_b   1.000
_cell.length_c   1.000
_cell.angle_alpha   90.00
_cell.angle_beta   90.00
_cell.angle_gamma   90.00
#
_symmetry.space_group_name_H-M   'P 1'
#
loop_
_entity.id
_entity.type
_entity.pdbx_description
1 polymer ?
#
loop_
_entity_poly.entity_id
_entity_poly.type
_entity_poly.pdbx_seq_one_letter_code
_entity_poly.pdbx_strand_id
1 'polypeptide(L)'
;VYSQNYYGATEITVENNWINVTGFAGPAEFALVSGMEFQDTVAKAYNNTIYVQNVNEYNDDNNIAGITYVQSTSGSHQFDIQNNTIYSEGKYAVLIKSAKDSQIIGNTLYAHELNGDDAAIFKSGTNNVVKNNYPMSTDIIIDVNNAWIGEEAVIGITLNSAATGTANIMVGGKTYTVNLTDGKATLKVSDLPAGENTVKVDYDGDGKFKS
;
A
#
# COMPACT_ATOMS: atom_id res chain seq x y z
N VAL A 1 8.15 16.49 11.76
CA VAL A 1 7.53 17.81 11.53
C VAL A 1 6.22 17.87 12.32
N TYR A 2 6.07 18.88 13.13
CA TYR A 2 4.86 19.13 13.92
C TYR A 2 4.29 20.50 13.55
N SER A 3 2.99 20.56 13.28
CA SER A 3 2.28 21.81 13.04
C SER A 3 0.95 21.81 13.78
N GLN A 4 0.71 22.85 14.56
CA GLN A 4 -0.52 23.05 15.30
C GLN A 4 -1.01 24.49 15.15
N ASN A 5 -2.32 24.66 14.97
CA ASN A 5 -2.93 25.97 14.92
C ASN A 5 -4.16 26.04 15.84
N TYR A 6 -4.21 27.03 16.74
CA TYR A 6 -5.31 27.23 17.69
C TYR A 6 -6.37 28.23 17.21
N TYR A 7 -6.13 29.05 16.17
CA TYR A 7 -6.94 30.22 15.85
C TYR A 7 -7.34 30.38 14.39
N GLY A 8 -7.32 29.32 13.61
CA GLY A 8 -7.76 29.38 12.22
C GLY A 8 -6.94 28.46 11.30
N ALA A 9 -7.46 28.14 10.13
CA ALA A 9 -6.77 27.27 9.18
C ALA A 9 -5.51 27.95 8.64
N THR A 10 -4.35 27.47 9.05
CA THR A 10 -3.08 27.81 8.41
C THR A 10 -2.76 26.70 7.42
N GLU A 11 -2.38 27.05 6.21
CA GLU A 11 -1.87 26.09 5.25
C GLU A 11 -0.38 25.86 5.51
N ILE A 12 0.02 24.58 5.55
CA ILE A 12 1.42 24.17 5.58
C ILE A 12 1.71 23.24 4.43
N THR A 13 2.82 23.46 3.75
CA THR A 13 3.37 22.51 2.75
C THR A 13 4.69 21.97 3.25
N VAL A 14 4.83 20.63 3.24
CA VAL A 14 6.04 19.90 3.58
C VAL A 14 6.43 19.07 2.36
N GLU A 15 7.55 19.39 1.73
CA GLU A 15 7.93 18.74 0.48
C GLU A 15 9.43 18.46 0.38
N ASN A 16 9.77 17.38 -0.36
CA ASN A 16 11.15 17.02 -0.71
C ASN A 16 12.05 16.77 0.51
N ASN A 17 11.50 16.24 1.62
CA ASN A 17 12.28 15.95 2.82
C ASN A 17 12.57 14.46 2.94
N TRP A 18 13.68 14.16 3.61
CA TRP A 18 13.99 12.85 4.15
C TRP A 18 13.84 12.91 5.68
N ILE A 19 12.97 12.07 6.23
CA ILE A 19 12.59 12.07 7.64
C ILE A 19 12.79 10.65 8.17
N ASN A 20 13.62 10.52 9.21
CA ASN A 20 13.80 9.25 9.92
C ASN A 20 13.52 9.48 11.40
N VAL A 21 12.55 8.74 11.93
CA VAL A 21 12.11 8.84 13.33
C VAL A 21 12.21 7.47 13.96
N THR A 22 12.87 7.41 15.11
CA THR A 22 12.92 6.23 15.97
C THR A 22 12.43 6.65 17.35
N GLY A 23 11.45 5.95 17.90
CA GLY A 23 10.84 6.34 19.17
C GLY A 23 10.21 5.18 19.91
N PHE A 24 9.56 5.50 21.03
CA PHE A 24 8.81 4.57 21.86
C PHE A 24 7.32 4.93 21.82
N ALA A 25 6.51 4.08 21.20
CA ALA A 25 5.07 4.20 21.35
C ALA A 25 4.61 3.57 22.68
N GLY A 26 3.51 4.05 23.22
CA GLY A 26 2.94 3.55 24.47
C GLY A 26 1.42 3.71 24.51
N PRO A 27 0.74 3.21 25.54
CA PRO A 27 -0.71 3.24 25.66
C PRO A 27 -1.27 4.65 25.94
N ALA A 28 -0.43 5.63 26.23
CA ALA A 28 -0.88 7.00 26.45
C ALA A 28 -1.16 7.71 25.12
N GLU A 29 -2.24 8.50 25.08
CA GLU A 29 -2.67 9.27 23.89
C GLU A 29 -1.56 10.15 23.28
N PHE A 30 -0.58 10.52 24.08
CA PHE A 30 0.53 11.40 23.70
C PHE A 30 1.86 10.66 23.45
N ALA A 31 1.87 9.34 23.54
CA ALA A 31 3.07 8.54 23.27
C ALA A 31 3.16 8.19 21.79
N LEU A 32 3.22 9.19 20.92
CA LEU A 32 3.22 9.05 19.47
C LEU A 32 4.62 8.87 18.91
N VAL A 33 4.73 8.05 17.86
CA VAL A 33 5.91 7.96 17.01
C VAL A 33 5.46 8.31 15.59
N SER A 34 5.75 9.53 15.14
CA SER A 34 5.29 10.04 13.86
C SER A 34 6.37 10.82 13.12
N GLY A 35 6.43 10.64 11.81
CA GLY A 35 7.30 11.43 10.94
C GLY A 35 6.78 12.86 10.76
N MET A 36 5.48 12.99 10.50
CA MET A 36 4.77 14.27 10.41
C MET A 36 3.50 14.19 11.23
N GLU A 37 3.28 15.18 12.06
CA GLU A 37 2.06 15.34 12.85
C GLU A 37 1.43 16.70 12.54
N PHE A 38 0.17 16.70 12.16
CA PHE A 38 -0.59 17.89 11.88
C PHE A 38 -1.76 18.02 12.85
N GLN A 39 -1.99 19.24 13.35
CA GLN A 39 -3.12 19.56 14.20
C GLN A 39 -3.77 20.86 13.72
N ASP A 40 -5.08 20.84 13.48
CA ASP A 40 -5.88 22.02 13.11
C ASP A 40 -5.32 22.86 11.95
N THR A 41 -4.74 22.20 10.94
CA THR A 41 -4.11 22.84 9.79
C THR A 41 -4.65 22.26 8.47
N VAL A 42 -4.56 23.03 7.39
CA VAL A 42 -4.60 22.51 6.03
C VAL A 42 -3.19 22.07 5.67
N ALA A 43 -3.00 20.78 5.41
CA ALA A 43 -1.67 20.20 5.23
C ALA A 43 -1.49 19.60 3.85
N LYS A 44 -0.36 19.94 3.22
CA LYS A 44 0.13 19.35 1.97
C LYS A 44 1.46 18.66 2.23
N ALA A 45 1.58 17.40 1.85
CA ALA A 45 2.80 16.62 1.97
C ALA A 45 3.14 16.00 0.61
N TYR A 46 4.27 16.43 0.01
CA TYR A 46 4.65 16.02 -1.35
C TYR A 46 6.09 15.52 -1.41
N ASN A 47 6.31 14.41 -2.12
CA ASN A 47 7.64 13.90 -2.46
C ASN A 47 8.57 13.71 -1.23
N ASN A 48 8.02 13.38 -0.07
CA ASN A 48 8.84 13.11 1.11
C ASN A 48 9.16 11.61 1.20
N THR A 49 10.31 11.30 1.80
CA THR A 49 10.68 9.94 2.21
C THR A 49 10.69 9.88 3.72
N ILE A 50 9.86 9.02 4.30
CA ILE A 50 9.60 8.96 5.73
C ILE A 50 9.81 7.53 6.22
N TYR A 51 10.65 7.37 7.25
CA TYR A 51 10.86 6.12 7.98
C TYR A 51 10.46 6.33 9.42
N VAL A 52 9.56 5.49 9.92
CA VAL A 52 9.12 5.52 11.33
C VAL A 52 9.34 4.16 11.95
N GLN A 53 10.20 4.11 12.96
CA GLN A 53 10.56 2.92 13.70
C GLN A 53 10.11 3.04 15.16
N ASN A 54 9.50 1.97 15.67
CA ASN A 54 9.14 1.84 17.07
C ASN A 54 10.08 0.85 17.76
N VAL A 55 10.76 1.26 18.82
CA VAL A 55 11.77 0.42 19.50
C VAL A 55 11.19 -0.46 20.60
N ASN A 56 9.89 -0.51 20.77
CA ASN A 56 9.19 -1.43 21.67
C ASN A 56 8.15 -2.26 20.92
N GLU A 57 7.62 -3.29 21.57
CA GLU A 57 6.62 -4.18 20.97
C GLU A 57 5.20 -3.58 20.94
N TYR A 58 5.01 -2.38 21.49
CA TYR A 58 3.71 -1.73 21.49
C TYR A 58 3.37 -1.21 20.09
N ASN A 59 2.36 -1.79 19.49
CA ASN A 59 1.88 -1.41 18.16
C ASN A 59 0.37 -1.12 18.24
N ASP A 60 0.03 0.14 18.33
CA ASP A 60 -1.34 0.63 18.39
C ASP A 60 -1.68 1.39 17.12
N ASP A 61 -2.90 1.17 16.62
CA ASP A 61 -3.44 1.81 15.42
C ASP A 61 -3.39 3.34 15.43
N ASN A 62 -3.23 3.95 16.61
CA ASN A 62 -3.35 5.38 16.79
C ASN A 62 -2.01 6.08 17.10
N ASN A 63 -0.97 5.32 17.42
CA ASN A 63 0.24 5.89 18.03
C ASN A 63 1.48 5.81 17.16
N ILE A 64 1.45 5.10 16.03
CA ILE A 64 2.58 4.96 15.13
C ILE A 64 2.12 5.15 13.69
N ALA A 65 2.65 6.19 13.02
CA ALA A 65 2.38 6.41 11.61
C ALA A 65 3.44 7.32 10.97
N GLY A 66 3.64 7.22 9.66
CA GLY A 66 4.49 8.14 8.92
C GLY A 66 3.94 9.56 8.92
N ILE A 67 2.66 9.71 8.57
CA ILE A 67 1.92 10.97 8.62
C ILE A 67 0.67 10.75 9.47
N THR A 68 0.46 11.61 10.46
CA THR A 68 -0.72 11.52 11.32
C THR A 68 -1.40 12.86 11.55
N TYR A 69 -2.69 12.78 11.80
CA TYR A 69 -3.50 13.86 12.38
C TYR A 69 -4.23 13.31 13.60
N VAL A 70 -3.91 13.85 14.76
CA VAL A 70 -4.24 13.22 16.04
C VAL A 70 -5.45 13.84 16.73
N GLN A 71 -5.71 15.12 16.60
CA GLN A 71 -6.74 15.78 17.38
C GLN A 71 -7.72 16.58 16.54
N SER A 72 -8.99 16.47 16.88
CA SER A 72 -10.07 17.24 16.30
C SER A 72 -10.61 18.22 17.34
N THR A 73 -10.29 19.47 17.22
CA THR A 73 -11.22 20.52 17.56
C THR A 73 -12.12 20.73 16.36
N SER A 74 -13.39 20.95 16.53
CA SER A 74 -14.44 21.02 15.53
C SER A 74 -14.08 21.86 14.28
N GLY A 75 -13.41 21.27 13.30
CA GLY A 75 -13.02 21.92 12.05
C GLY A 75 -12.88 20.92 10.90
N SER A 76 -13.24 21.36 9.70
CA SER A 76 -12.99 20.58 8.48
C SER A 76 -11.54 20.80 8.05
N HIS A 77 -10.67 19.84 8.35
CA HIS A 77 -9.27 19.91 7.94
C HIS A 77 -9.12 19.25 6.59
N GLN A 78 -8.27 19.82 5.74
CA GLN A 78 -7.99 19.34 4.41
C GLN A 78 -6.54 18.87 4.31
N PHE A 79 -6.36 17.68 3.74
CA PHE A 79 -5.06 17.06 3.53
C PHE A 79 -4.87 16.72 2.06
N ASP A 80 -3.71 17.05 1.54
CA ASP A 80 -3.28 16.68 0.21
C ASP A 80 -1.91 15.99 0.32
N ILE A 81 -1.93 14.64 0.27
CA ILE A 81 -0.76 13.79 0.52
C ILE A 81 -0.45 13.02 -0.75
N GLN A 82 0.62 13.40 -1.46
CA GLN A 82 0.94 12.82 -2.77
C GLN A 82 2.42 12.53 -2.95
N ASN A 83 2.68 11.44 -3.68
CA ASN A 83 4.03 11.04 -4.14
C ASN A 83 5.06 10.88 -3.01
N ASN A 84 4.62 10.57 -1.79
CA ASN A 84 5.53 10.28 -0.69
C ASN A 84 5.90 8.80 -0.68
N THR A 85 7.09 8.50 -0.16
CA THR A 85 7.50 7.13 0.18
C THR A 85 7.54 7.00 1.68
N ILE A 86 6.69 6.14 2.25
CA ILE A 86 6.50 6.03 3.69
C ILE A 86 6.66 4.57 4.13
N TYR A 87 7.57 4.34 5.08
CA TYR A 87 7.76 3.08 5.78
C TYR A 87 7.42 3.30 7.26
N SER A 88 6.43 2.59 7.78
CA SER A 88 5.98 2.71 9.16
C SER A 88 5.89 1.34 9.82
N GLU A 89 6.42 1.19 11.01
CA GLU A 89 6.19 0.01 11.85
C GLU A 89 4.82 0.02 12.53
N GLY A 90 4.03 1.08 12.37
CA GLY A 90 2.63 1.13 12.79
C GLY A 90 1.71 0.42 11.81
N LYS A 91 0.44 0.25 12.20
CA LYS A 91 -0.58 -0.36 11.35
C LYS A 91 -0.84 0.43 10.07
N TYR A 92 -0.69 1.76 10.12
CA TYR A 92 -0.88 2.62 8.97
C TYR A 92 0.37 3.45 8.67
N ALA A 93 0.64 3.66 7.40
CA ALA A 93 1.62 4.62 6.94
C ALA A 93 1.08 6.06 7.04
N VAL A 94 -0.22 6.24 6.75
CA VAL A 94 -0.93 7.51 6.88
C VAL A 94 -2.21 7.31 7.69
N LEU A 95 -2.33 8.03 8.81
CA LEU A 95 -3.45 7.93 9.74
C LEU A 95 -4.05 9.30 10.00
N ILE A 96 -5.19 9.58 9.41
CA ILE A 96 -5.92 10.84 9.58
C ILE A 96 -7.25 10.58 10.31
N LYS A 97 -7.40 11.13 11.52
CA LYS A 97 -8.61 10.90 12.34
C LYS A 97 -9.86 11.52 11.75
N SER A 98 -9.76 12.74 11.22
CA SER A 98 -10.91 13.43 10.62
C SER A 98 -10.45 14.40 9.54
N ALA A 99 -11.13 14.40 8.40
CA ALA A 99 -10.81 15.28 7.29
C ALA A 99 -12.03 15.53 6.38
N LYS A 100 -11.94 16.56 5.56
CA LYS A 100 -12.94 16.85 4.52
C LYS A 100 -12.24 17.26 3.24
N ASP A 101 -12.79 16.80 2.10
CA ASP A 101 -12.28 17.15 0.76
C ASP A 101 -10.77 16.88 0.62
N SER A 102 -10.31 15.74 1.15
CA SER A 102 -8.89 15.40 1.30
C SER A 102 -8.49 14.21 0.43
N GLN A 103 -7.19 14.11 0.13
CA GLN A 103 -6.70 13.02 -0.71
C GLN A 103 -5.34 12.47 -0.26
N ILE A 104 -5.18 11.15 -0.43
CA ILE A 104 -3.94 10.41 -0.27
C ILE A 104 -3.75 9.61 -1.56
N ILE A 105 -2.89 10.10 -2.47
CA ILE A 105 -2.83 9.59 -3.84
C ILE A 105 -1.38 9.43 -4.31
N GLY A 106 -1.10 8.32 -4.99
CA GLY A 106 0.18 8.12 -5.70
C GLY A 106 1.39 7.96 -4.78
N ASN A 107 1.17 7.65 -3.50
CA ASN A 107 2.26 7.42 -2.56
C ASN A 107 2.74 5.95 -2.64
N THR A 108 3.97 5.71 -2.18
CA THR A 108 4.47 4.36 -1.89
C THR A 108 4.38 4.14 -0.40
N LEU A 109 3.47 3.27 0.05
CA LEU A 109 3.09 3.11 1.45
C LEU A 109 3.33 1.68 1.93
N TYR A 110 4.16 1.55 2.95
CA TYR A 110 4.41 0.31 3.67
C TYR A 110 4.15 0.53 5.17
N ALA A 111 3.29 -0.29 5.73
CA ALA A 111 3.02 -0.37 7.15
C ALA A 111 3.25 -1.80 7.65
N HIS A 112 3.09 -2.06 8.93
CA HIS A 112 3.43 -3.35 9.55
C HIS A 112 2.81 -4.55 8.81
N GLU A 113 1.50 -4.49 8.51
CA GLU A 113 0.78 -5.57 7.81
C GLU A 113 0.06 -5.08 6.55
N LEU A 114 0.08 -3.77 6.28
CA LEU A 114 -0.70 -3.12 5.24
C LEU A 114 0.20 -2.38 4.25
N ASN A 115 -0.18 -2.41 2.99
CA ASN A 115 0.57 -1.74 1.93
C ASN A 115 -0.37 -1.02 0.95
N GLY A 116 0.16 -0.02 0.25
CA GLY A 116 -0.58 0.71 -0.76
C GLY A 116 -1.80 1.44 -0.18
N ASP A 117 -2.94 1.35 -0.83
CA ASP A 117 -4.17 2.02 -0.38
C ASP A 117 -4.62 1.57 1.00
N ASP A 118 -4.39 0.31 1.38
CA ASP A 118 -4.78 -0.25 2.69
C ASP A 118 -3.94 0.32 3.85
N ALA A 119 -2.73 0.82 3.55
CA ALA A 119 -1.85 1.44 4.54
C ALA A 119 -2.19 2.91 4.85
N ALA A 120 -3.27 3.45 4.28
CA ALA A 120 -3.71 4.82 4.49
C ALA A 120 -5.20 4.88 4.86
N ILE A 121 -5.55 5.69 5.85
CA ILE A 121 -6.93 5.79 6.30
C ILE A 121 -7.34 7.22 6.71
N PHE A 122 -8.56 7.59 6.32
CA PHE A 122 -9.35 8.64 6.96
C PHE A 122 -10.39 7.99 7.87
N LYS A 123 -10.25 8.09 9.20
CA LYS A 123 -11.16 7.43 10.15
C LYS A 123 -12.56 8.05 10.14
N SER A 124 -12.68 9.33 9.79
CA SER A 124 -13.98 10.02 9.67
C SER A 124 -13.89 11.22 8.71
N GLY A 125 -15.06 11.76 8.37
CA GLY A 125 -15.19 12.94 7.51
C GLY A 125 -15.91 12.65 6.20
N THR A 126 -15.85 13.59 5.26
CA THR A 126 -16.60 13.53 3.98
C THR A 126 -15.72 13.88 2.79
N ASN A 127 -16.05 13.29 1.64
CA ASN A 127 -15.39 13.53 0.35
C ASN A 127 -13.87 13.26 0.36
N ASN A 128 -13.43 12.30 1.17
CA ASN A 128 -12.02 11.93 1.26
C ASN A 128 -11.72 10.79 0.29
N VAL A 129 -10.53 10.79 -0.29
CA VAL A 129 -10.10 9.82 -1.31
C VAL A 129 -8.76 9.20 -0.93
N VAL A 130 -8.70 7.87 -0.90
CA VAL A 130 -7.46 7.09 -0.86
C VAL A 130 -7.44 6.24 -2.14
N LYS A 131 -6.45 6.45 -3.01
CA LYS A 131 -6.35 5.66 -4.25
C LYS A 131 -4.98 5.72 -4.90
N ASN A 132 -4.70 4.71 -5.70
CA ASN A 132 -3.48 4.62 -6.52
C ASN A 132 -2.19 4.70 -5.69
N ASN A 133 -2.23 4.28 -4.42
CA ASN A 133 -1.02 4.19 -3.62
C ASN A 133 -0.36 2.82 -3.86
N TYR A 134 0.96 2.80 -3.93
CA TYR A 134 1.76 1.62 -4.25
C TYR A 134 2.20 0.86 -2.98
N PRO A 135 2.40 -0.45 -3.04
CA PRO A 135 2.05 -1.31 -4.15
C PRO A 135 0.53 -1.46 -4.31
N MET A 136 0.04 -1.45 -5.53
CA MET A 136 -1.38 -1.65 -5.85
C MET A 136 -1.72 -3.14 -5.88
N SER A 137 -2.96 -3.50 -5.59
CA SER A 137 -3.49 -4.83 -5.88
C SER A 137 -3.65 -5.01 -7.39
N THR A 138 -3.45 -6.22 -7.89
CA THR A 138 -3.77 -6.59 -9.27
C THR A 138 -4.51 -7.92 -9.30
N ASP A 139 -5.55 -7.99 -10.12
CA ASP A 139 -6.24 -9.25 -10.37
C ASP A 139 -5.39 -10.11 -11.30
N ILE A 140 -5.47 -11.44 -11.09
CA ILE A 140 -4.85 -12.43 -11.98
C ILE A 140 -5.97 -13.13 -12.75
N ILE A 141 -5.99 -12.94 -14.06
CA ILE A 141 -6.90 -13.64 -14.96
C ILE A 141 -6.14 -14.82 -15.53
N ILE A 142 -6.70 -16.02 -15.36
CA ILE A 142 -6.12 -17.27 -15.86
C ILE A 142 -6.99 -17.77 -17.02
N ASP A 143 -6.39 -17.97 -18.19
CA ASP A 143 -7.02 -18.54 -19.37
C ASP A 143 -6.34 -19.87 -19.71
N VAL A 144 -7.13 -20.95 -19.81
CA VAL A 144 -6.62 -22.30 -20.04
C VAL A 144 -7.42 -22.96 -21.15
N ASN A 145 -6.74 -23.52 -22.14
CA ASN A 145 -7.38 -24.38 -23.13
C ASN A 145 -7.48 -25.84 -22.64
N ASN A 146 -8.51 -26.55 -23.07
CA ASN A 146 -8.56 -27.99 -22.92
C ASN A 146 -7.56 -28.64 -23.88
N ALA A 147 -6.80 -29.60 -23.39
CA ALA A 147 -5.85 -30.39 -24.19
C ALA A 147 -6.15 -31.88 -24.05
N TRP A 148 -5.95 -32.66 -25.12
CA TRP A 148 -6.02 -34.11 -25.07
C TRP A 148 -4.75 -34.67 -24.46
N ILE A 149 -4.82 -35.93 -24.00
CA ILE A 149 -3.64 -36.63 -23.47
C ILE A 149 -2.56 -36.68 -24.55
N GLY A 150 -1.36 -36.22 -24.21
CA GLY A 150 -0.21 -36.14 -25.11
C GLY A 150 -0.14 -34.85 -25.94
N GLU A 151 -1.11 -33.96 -25.82
CA GLU A 151 -1.06 -32.63 -26.41
C GLU A 151 -0.51 -31.59 -25.42
N GLU A 152 -0.10 -30.45 -25.96
CA GLU A 152 0.38 -29.31 -25.17
C GLU A 152 -0.80 -28.49 -24.62
N ALA A 153 -0.89 -28.39 -23.30
CA ALA A 153 -1.78 -27.45 -22.64
C ALA A 153 -1.17 -26.05 -22.64
N VAL A 154 -1.97 -25.04 -22.96
CA VAL A 154 -1.56 -23.62 -22.95
C VAL A 154 -2.28 -22.91 -21.82
N ILE A 155 -1.50 -22.32 -20.90
CA ILE A 155 -1.98 -21.56 -19.77
C ILE A 155 -1.55 -20.10 -19.95
N GLY A 156 -2.51 -19.22 -20.19
CA GLY A 156 -2.31 -17.78 -20.26
C GLY A 156 -2.59 -17.14 -18.92
N ILE A 157 -1.78 -16.18 -18.51
CA ILE A 157 -2.06 -15.31 -17.36
C ILE A 157 -2.02 -13.86 -17.79
N THR A 158 -2.94 -13.08 -17.26
CA THR A 158 -3.03 -11.64 -17.50
C THR A 158 -3.25 -10.90 -16.18
N LEU A 159 -2.38 -9.95 -15.89
CA LEU A 159 -2.43 -9.04 -14.77
C LEU A 159 -2.62 -7.61 -15.31
N ASN A 160 -2.45 -6.59 -14.44
CA ASN A 160 -2.35 -5.21 -14.90
C ASN A 160 -1.20 -5.06 -15.92
N SER A 161 -1.42 -4.34 -17.01
CA SER A 161 -0.44 -4.19 -18.11
C SER A 161 0.90 -3.56 -17.69
N ALA A 162 0.93 -2.89 -16.55
CA ALA A 162 2.16 -2.32 -15.98
C ALA A 162 2.87 -3.27 -15.00
N ALA A 163 2.31 -4.45 -14.71
CA ALA A 163 2.94 -5.47 -13.86
C ALA A 163 4.14 -6.10 -14.57
N THR A 164 5.22 -6.27 -13.83
CA THR A 164 6.50 -6.83 -14.27
C THR A 164 6.96 -7.96 -13.35
N GLY A 165 8.15 -8.50 -13.55
CA GLY A 165 8.69 -9.56 -12.70
C GLY A 165 8.21 -10.95 -13.10
N THR A 166 8.00 -11.81 -12.12
CA THR A 166 7.74 -13.25 -12.30
C THR A 166 6.43 -13.70 -11.65
N ALA A 167 5.85 -14.75 -12.23
CA ALA A 167 4.74 -15.46 -11.63
C ALA A 167 5.04 -16.98 -11.63
N ASN A 168 4.57 -17.67 -10.58
CA ASN A 168 4.71 -19.10 -10.41
C ASN A 168 3.38 -19.79 -10.74
N ILE A 169 3.39 -20.65 -11.75
CA ILE A 169 2.23 -21.41 -12.19
C ILE A 169 2.38 -22.85 -11.71
N MET A 170 1.47 -23.31 -10.87
CA MET A 170 1.42 -24.70 -10.41
C MET A 170 0.36 -25.46 -11.20
N VAL A 171 0.78 -26.55 -11.85
CA VAL A 171 -0.11 -27.45 -12.61
C VAL A 171 0.49 -28.85 -12.69
N GLY A 172 -0.34 -29.88 -12.64
CA GLY A 172 0.12 -31.30 -12.73
C GLY A 172 1.15 -31.68 -11.64
N GLY A 173 1.07 -31.01 -10.45
CA GLY A 173 2.02 -31.24 -9.35
C GLY A 173 3.41 -30.60 -9.52
N LYS A 174 3.62 -29.79 -10.54
CA LYS A 174 4.87 -29.08 -10.81
C LYS A 174 4.66 -27.58 -10.76
N THR A 175 5.72 -26.83 -10.41
CA THR A 175 5.74 -25.36 -10.42
C THR A 175 6.63 -24.87 -11.54
N TYR A 176 6.16 -23.90 -12.29
CA TYR A 176 6.85 -23.25 -13.40
C TYR A 176 6.90 -21.76 -13.17
N THR A 177 8.08 -21.17 -13.21
CA THR A 177 8.26 -19.72 -13.12
C THR A 177 8.27 -19.12 -14.52
N VAL A 178 7.44 -18.10 -14.74
CA VAL A 178 7.31 -17.37 -16.01
C VAL A 178 7.57 -15.88 -15.80
N ASN A 179 8.18 -15.23 -16.78
CA ASN A 179 8.36 -13.78 -16.78
C ASN A 179 7.14 -13.09 -17.37
N LEU A 180 6.74 -11.97 -16.77
CA LEU A 180 5.69 -11.11 -17.29
C LEU A 180 6.25 -10.11 -18.30
N THR A 181 5.53 -9.96 -19.41
CA THR A 181 5.76 -8.91 -20.41
C THR A 181 4.42 -8.20 -20.63
N ASP A 182 4.37 -6.89 -20.38
CA ASP A 182 3.13 -6.11 -20.44
C ASP A 182 1.99 -6.73 -19.62
N GLY A 183 2.32 -7.21 -18.41
CA GLY A 183 1.38 -7.87 -17.49
C GLY A 183 0.92 -9.25 -17.94
N LYS A 184 1.54 -9.88 -18.94
CA LYS A 184 1.12 -11.17 -19.49
C LYS A 184 2.24 -12.19 -19.50
N ALA A 185 1.86 -13.46 -19.33
CA ALA A 185 2.73 -14.58 -19.62
C ALA A 185 1.93 -15.77 -20.16
N THR A 186 2.61 -16.66 -20.84
CA THR A 186 2.05 -17.91 -21.35
C THR A 186 2.98 -19.06 -21.01
N LEU A 187 2.42 -20.10 -20.41
CA LEU A 187 3.09 -21.35 -20.13
C LEU A 187 2.52 -22.43 -21.05
N LYS A 188 3.38 -23.22 -21.64
CA LYS A 188 3.06 -24.43 -22.41
C LYS A 188 3.54 -25.64 -21.64
N VAL A 189 2.64 -26.59 -21.40
CA VAL A 189 2.94 -27.80 -20.61
C VAL A 189 2.52 -29.03 -21.36
N SER A 190 3.49 -29.93 -21.60
CA SER A 190 3.27 -31.29 -22.10
C SER A 190 3.17 -32.28 -20.93
N ASP A 191 2.63 -33.44 -21.16
CA ASP A 191 2.65 -34.57 -20.22
C ASP A 191 1.85 -34.34 -18.91
N LEU A 192 0.74 -33.60 -18.99
CA LEU A 192 -0.20 -33.52 -17.88
C LEU A 192 -0.90 -34.88 -17.65
N PRO A 193 -1.14 -35.25 -16.38
CA PRO A 193 -1.94 -36.45 -16.06
C PRO A 193 -3.34 -36.37 -16.70
N ALA A 194 -3.88 -37.55 -17.03
CA ALA A 194 -5.26 -37.64 -17.50
C ALA A 194 -6.25 -37.18 -16.41
N GLY A 195 -7.29 -36.45 -16.82
CA GLY A 195 -8.32 -35.96 -15.93
C GLY A 195 -8.20 -34.47 -15.64
N GLU A 196 -8.85 -34.03 -14.57
CA GLU A 196 -8.85 -32.63 -14.16
C GLU A 196 -7.51 -32.23 -13.54
N ASN A 197 -6.92 -31.15 -14.03
CA ASN A 197 -5.70 -30.58 -13.50
C ASN A 197 -5.98 -29.15 -12.99
N THR A 198 -5.84 -28.93 -11.68
CA THR A 198 -5.99 -27.60 -11.09
C THR A 198 -4.78 -26.74 -11.46
N VAL A 199 -5.05 -25.51 -11.92
CA VAL A 199 -4.04 -24.47 -12.14
C VAL A 199 -4.11 -23.48 -10.99
N LYS A 200 -2.96 -23.22 -10.35
CA LYS A 200 -2.81 -22.16 -9.35
C LYS A 200 -1.69 -21.22 -9.80
N VAL A 201 -1.91 -19.92 -9.63
CA VAL A 201 -0.94 -18.89 -10.00
C VAL A 201 -0.66 -18.00 -8.79
N ASP A 202 0.63 -17.83 -8.49
CA ASP A 202 1.11 -16.91 -7.49
C ASP A 202 2.04 -15.89 -8.21
N TYR A 203 1.73 -14.60 -8.07
CA TYR A 203 2.57 -13.52 -8.59
C TYR A 203 3.54 -13.06 -7.51
N ASP A 204 4.81 -12.89 -7.86
CA ASP A 204 5.86 -12.53 -6.89
C ASP A 204 5.82 -11.04 -6.49
N GLY A 205 5.00 -10.24 -7.17
CA GLY A 205 4.96 -8.81 -6.97
C GLY A 205 6.10 -8.06 -7.66
N ASP A 206 5.97 -6.76 -7.72
CA ASP A 206 7.04 -5.82 -8.10
C ASP A 206 6.94 -4.55 -7.24
N GLY A 207 7.71 -3.51 -7.51
CA GLY A 207 7.63 -2.26 -6.74
C GLY A 207 6.31 -1.49 -6.87
N LYS A 208 5.43 -1.89 -7.82
CA LYS A 208 4.14 -1.23 -8.09
C LYS A 208 2.94 -2.07 -7.69
N PHE A 209 3.07 -3.39 -7.72
CA PHE A 209 1.98 -4.33 -7.47
C PHE A 209 2.34 -5.32 -6.37
N LYS A 210 1.33 -5.67 -5.55
CA LYS A 210 1.44 -6.68 -4.49
C LYS A 210 1.59 -8.08 -5.07
N SER A 211 2.29 -8.93 -4.31
CA SER A 211 2.30 -10.37 -4.49
C SER A 211 0.97 -11.02 -4.07
#